data_95cc5c30c576c903445b1bbf116aba63
#
_entry.id   95cc5c30c576c903445b1bbf116aba63
#
_cell.length_a   1.000
_cell.length_b   1.000
_cell.length_c   1.000
_cell.angle_alpha   90.00
_cell.angle_beta   90.00
_cell.angle_gamma   90.00
#
_symmetry.space_group_name_H-M   'P 1'
#
loop_
_entity.id
_entity.type
_entity.pdbx_description
1 polymer ?
#
loop_
_entity_poly.entity_id
_entity_poly.type
_entity_poly.pdbx_seq_one_letter_code
_entity_poly.pdbx_strand_id
1 'polypeptide(L)'
;DMILKGFKLIDEKGQDARFEYLDEFVTASFYAGIAFLKAGCGPVHGMSFPLGGTYHVPHGESNYMLFGAIMDYYDANKPDGEIMKFKELVARILGCEVKDAIPEMNALLQRILPLRPLRDCGFTEADFKIFPQSVETNQQRLMTNAYYPFDLESEEAIYRKCY
;
A
#
# COMPACT_ATOMS: atom_id res chain seq x y z
N ASP A 1 3.13 -13.82 1.80
CA ASP A 1 4.27 -14.58 2.29
C ASP A 1 5.46 -14.47 1.31
N MET A 2 5.36 -14.99 0.07
CA MET A 2 6.45 -15.02 -0.92
C MET A 2 7.04 -13.63 -1.19
N ILE A 3 6.22 -12.61 -1.46
CA ILE A 3 6.68 -11.25 -1.74
C ILE A 3 7.51 -10.67 -0.59
N LEU A 4 7.03 -10.78 0.65
CA LEU A 4 7.75 -10.26 1.82
C LEU A 4 9.08 -10.98 2.06
N LYS A 5 9.15 -12.29 1.80
CA LYS A 5 10.42 -13.05 1.86
C LYS A 5 11.41 -12.57 0.81
N GLY A 6 10.93 -12.31 -0.41
CA GLY A 6 11.75 -11.74 -1.47
C GLY A 6 12.24 -10.33 -1.14
N PHE A 7 11.39 -9.49 -0.55
CA PHE A 7 11.78 -8.15 -0.10
C PHE A 7 12.83 -8.19 1.01
N LYS A 8 12.68 -9.12 1.97
CA LYS A 8 13.70 -9.33 3.01
C LYS A 8 15.03 -9.78 2.41
N LEU A 9 15.00 -10.66 1.41
CA LEU A 9 16.21 -11.08 0.70
C LEU A 9 16.90 -9.91 -0.01
N ILE A 10 16.13 -9.02 -0.64
CA ILE A 10 16.66 -7.82 -1.28
C ILE A 10 17.29 -6.86 -0.26
N ASP A 11 16.65 -6.68 0.91
CA ASP A 11 17.18 -5.86 2.02
C ASP A 11 18.52 -6.42 2.53
N GLU A 12 18.64 -7.74 2.67
CA GLU A 12 19.83 -8.43 3.18
C GLU A 12 20.99 -8.48 2.17
N LYS A 13 20.70 -8.69 0.89
CA LYS A 13 21.71 -8.98 -0.16
C LYS A 13 21.88 -7.89 -1.22
N GLY A 14 21.01 -6.88 -1.20
CA GLY A 14 20.99 -5.81 -2.21
C GLY A 14 20.07 -6.09 -3.39
N GLN A 15 19.92 -5.08 -4.26
CA GLN A 15 18.92 -5.06 -5.34
C GLN A 15 19.02 -6.23 -6.33
N ASP A 16 20.21 -6.74 -6.56
CA ASP A 16 20.42 -7.84 -7.53
C ASP A 16 19.87 -9.18 -7.06
N ALA A 17 19.63 -9.33 -5.74
CA ALA A 17 18.99 -10.52 -5.18
C ALA A 17 17.57 -10.76 -5.72
N ARG A 18 16.91 -9.71 -6.30
CA ARG A 18 15.63 -9.87 -6.98
C ARG A 18 15.68 -10.87 -8.13
N PHE A 19 16.82 -11.02 -8.79
CA PHE A 19 16.99 -11.97 -9.90
C PHE A 19 17.11 -13.40 -9.40
N GLU A 20 17.67 -13.61 -8.19
CA GLU A 20 17.74 -14.94 -7.57
C GLU A 20 16.33 -15.42 -7.13
N TYR A 21 15.38 -14.50 -6.90
CA TYR A 21 14.02 -14.75 -6.41
C TYR A 21 12.93 -14.47 -7.45
N LEU A 22 13.31 -14.40 -8.73
CA LEU A 22 12.41 -13.97 -9.80
C LEU A 22 11.23 -14.93 -10.01
N ASP A 23 11.47 -16.24 -9.97
CA ASP A 23 10.45 -17.26 -10.17
C ASP A 23 9.37 -17.20 -9.07
N GLU A 24 9.78 -16.94 -7.83
CA GLU A 24 8.88 -16.76 -6.69
C GLU A 24 8.07 -15.47 -6.83
N PHE A 25 8.67 -14.37 -7.30
CA PHE A 25 7.94 -13.14 -7.57
C PHE A 25 6.90 -13.31 -8.68
N VAL A 26 7.25 -14.00 -9.76
CA VAL A 26 6.31 -14.31 -10.86
C VAL A 26 5.18 -15.20 -10.35
N THR A 27 5.50 -16.23 -9.58
CA THR A 27 4.53 -17.13 -8.95
C THR A 27 3.61 -16.37 -7.99
N ALA A 28 4.17 -15.51 -7.15
CA ALA A 28 3.41 -14.68 -6.21
C ALA A 28 2.48 -13.70 -6.95
N SER A 29 2.94 -13.10 -8.04
CA SER A 29 2.13 -12.23 -8.90
C SER A 29 0.95 -12.99 -9.52
N PHE A 30 1.17 -14.21 -9.98
CA PHE A 30 0.11 -15.07 -10.52
C PHE A 30 -0.96 -15.39 -9.45
N TYR A 31 -0.56 -15.78 -8.24
CA TYR A 31 -1.49 -16.01 -7.14
C TYR A 31 -2.23 -14.73 -6.72
N ALA A 32 -1.54 -13.59 -6.72
CA ALA A 32 -2.17 -12.30 -6.45
C ALA A 32 -3.25 -11.98 -7.50
N GLY A 33 -2.99 -12.26 -8.78
CA GLY A 33 -3.98 -12.13 -9.85
C GLY A 33 -5.22 -12.99 -9.65
N ILE A 34 -5.05 -14.26 -9.23
CA ILE A 34 -6.18 -15.16 -8.91
C ILE A 34 -7.00 -14.60 -7.73
N ALA A 35 -6.33 -14.17 -6.67
CA ALA A 35 -6.99 -13.59 -5.50
C ALA A 35 -7.77 -12.31 -5.88
N PHE A 36 -7.15 -11.45 -6.69
CA PHE A 36 -7.72 -10.22 -7.20
C PHE A 36 -9.03 -10.45 -7.98
N LEU A 37 -9.12 -11.50 -8.79
CA LEU A 37 -10.35 -11.82 -9.55
C LEU A 37 -11.58 -12.02 -8.66
N LYS A 38 -11.38 -12.49 -7.43
CA LYS A 38 -12.48 -12.72 -6.47
C LYS A 38 -12.64 -11.57 -5.48
N ALA A 39 -11.56 -11.07 -4.93
CA ALA A 39 -11.58 -10.03 -3.89
C ALA A 39 -11.76 -8.63 -4.46
N GLY A 40 -11.37 -8.39 -5.70
CA GLY A 40 -11.29 -7.06 -6.27
C GLY A 40 -10.14 -6.23 -5.69
N CYS A 41 -10.07 -4.97 -6.11
CA CYS A 41 -9.20 -3.96 -5.49
C CYS A 41 -9.95 -3.17 -4.43
N GLY A 42 -9.22 -2.53 -3.54
CA GLY A 42 -9.74 -1.69 -2.47
C GLY A 42 -9.18 -0.27 -2.50
N PRO A 43 -9.23 0.44 -1.36
CA PRO A 43 -8.88 1.85 -1.23
C PRO A 43 -7.49 2.24 -1.70
N VAL A 44 -6.47 1.39 -1.57
CA VAL A 44 -5.14 1.68 -2.13
C VAL A 44 -5.24 2.00 -3.62
N HIS A 45 -5.97 1.21 -4.39
CA HIS A 45 -6.20 1.45 -5.81
C HIS A 45 -7.15 2.63 -6.04
N GLY A 46 -8.24 2.73 -5.26
CA GLY A 46 -9.21 3.82 -5.39
C GLY A 46 -8.56 5.18 -5.23
N MET A 47 -7.75 5.34 -4.18
CA MET A 47 -7.06 6.59 -3.88
C MET A 47 -5.84 6.85 -4.78
N SER A 48 -5.25 5.82 -5.38
CA SER A 48 -4.10 5.99 -6.30
C SER A 48 -4.50 6.43 -7.71
N PHE A 49 -5.72 6.17 -8.16
CA PHE A 49 -6.16 6.52 -9.52
C PHE A 49 -6.03 8.01 -9.87
N PRO A 50 -6.38 8.97 -8.99
CA PRO A 50 -6.18 10.39 -9.30
C PRO A 50 -4.70 10.75 -9.54
N LEU A 51 -3.76 10.10 -8.84
CA LEU A 51 -2.31 10.32 -9.04
C LEU A 51 -1.86 9.89 -10.44
N GLY A 52 -2.30 8.71 -10.88
CA GLY A 52 -2.03 8.25 -12.23
C GLY A 52 -2.70 9.10 -13.31
N GLY A 53 -3.96 9.47 -13.09
CA GLY A 53 -4.75 10.25 -14.04
C GLY A 53 -4.29 11.71 -14.20
N THR A 54 -3.86 12.35 -13.12
CA THR A 54 -3.48 13.76 -13.12
C THR A 54 -1.97 13.96 -13.34
N TYR A 55 -1.16 13.18 -12.64
CA TYR A 55 0.30 13.38 -12.59
C TYR A 55 1.10 12.30 -13.32
N HIS A 56 0.40 11.37 -13.97
CA HIS A 56 1.00 10.27 -14.72
C HIS A 56 1.98 9.41 -13.90
N VAL A 57 1.74 9.33 -12.58
CA VAL A 57 2.52 8.45 -11.70
C VAL A 57 2.24 7.00 -12.10
N PRO A 58 3.26 6.16 -12.32
CA PRO A 58 3.07 4.76 -12.64
C PRO A 58 2.20 4.05 -11.61
N HIS A 59 1.31 3.15 -12.06
CA HIS A 59 0.29 2.52 -11.22
C HIS A 59 0.86 1.84 -9.96
N GLY A 60 1.93 1.07 -10.11
CA GLY A 60 2.57 0.41 -8.96
C GLY A 60 3.16 1.40 -7.98
N GLU A 61 3.76 2.49 -8.47
CA GLU A 61 4.32 3.55 -7.65
C GLU A 61 3.23 4.31 -6.88
N SER A 62 2.14 4.71 -7.56
CA SER A 62 1.03 5.42 -6.92
C SER A 62 0.35 4.57 -5.83
N ASN A 63 0.20 3.25 -6.04
CA ASN A 63 -0.27 2.34 -5.00
C ASN A 63 0.70 2.27 -3.83
N TYR A 64 1.99 2.15 -4.11
CA TYR A 64 3.02 2.07 -3.07
C TYR A 64 3.07 3.34 -2.21
N MET A 65 2.94 4.52 -2.81
CA MET A 65 2.96 5.81 -2.10
C MET A 65 1.89 5.90 -1.00
N LEU A 66 0.74 5.25 -1.18
CA LEU A 66 -0.40 5.31 -0.27
C LEU A 66 -0.51 4.09 0.66
N PHE A 67 0.10 2.96 0.27
CA PHE A 67 -0.09 1.67 0.93
C PHE A 67 0.19 1.72 2.43
N GLY A 68 1.35 2.23 2.84
CA GLY A 68 1.74 2.27 4.25
C GLY A 68 0.78 3.10 5.10
N ALA A 69 0.39 4.28 4.61
CA ALA A 69 -0.54 5.16 5.32
C ALA A 69 -1.95 4.56 5.47
N ILE A 70 -2.42 3.81 4.45
CA ILE A 70 -3.71 3.11 4.51
C ILE A 70 -3.65 1.93 5.49
N MET A 71 -2.54 1.19 5.53
CA MET A 71 -2.36 0.11 6.51
C MET A 71 -2.33 0.65 7.94
N ASP A 72 -1.66 1.77 8.18
CA ASP A 72 -1.67 2.46 9.48
C ASP A 72 -3.08 2.92 9.86
N TYR A 73 -3.86 3.43 8.90
CA TYR A 73 -5.24 3.83 9.11
C TYR A 73 -6.12 2.65 9.55
N TYR A 74 -5.99 1.49 8.91
CA TYR A 74 -6.71 0.29 9.28
C TYR A 74 -6.34 -0.21 10.68
N ASP A 75 -5.04 -0.24 10.99
CA ASP A 75 -4.58 -0.68 12.31
C ASP A 75 -5.04 0.25 13.44
N ALA A 76 -5.09 1.55 13.18
CA ALA A 76 -5.56 2.54 14.16
C ALA A 76 -7.07 2.46 14.42
N ASN A 77 -7.89 2.16 13.39
CA ASN A 77 -9.35 2.25 13.49
C ASN A 77 -10.03 0.90 13.73
N LYS A 78 -9.40 -0.20 13.30
CA LYS A 78 -9.92 -1.57 13.45
C LYS A 78 -8.77 -2.57 13.57
N PRO A 79 -8.08 -2.64 14.73
CA PRO A 79 -6.85 -3.43 14.89
C PRO A 79 -7.04 -4.94 14.98
N ASP A 80 -8.26 -5.44 14.96
CA ASP A 80 -8.65 -6.85 15.04
C ASP A 80 -8.85 -7.50 13.65
N GLY A 81 -9.40 -8.70 13.60
CA GLY A 81 -9.82 -9.38 12.34
C GLY A 81 -8.70 -9.57 11.31
N GLU A 82 -8.93 -9.15 10.06
CA GLU A 82 -8.00 -9.42 8.95
C GLU A 82 -6.70 -8.62 9.07
N ILE A 83 -6.72 -7.40 9.61
CA ILE A 83 -5.50 -6.63 9.84
C ILE A 83 -4.61 -7.30 10.89
N MET A 84 -5.20 -7.92 11.92
CA MET A 84 -4.44 -8.68 12.92
C MET A 84 -3.76 -9.90 12.28
N LYS A 85 -4.46 -10.67 11.47
CA LYS A 85 -3.89 -11.81 10.73
C LYS A 85 -2.75 -11.38 9.81
N PHE A 86 -2.92 -10.23 9.16
CA PHE A 86 -1.87 -9.63 8.33
C PHE A 86 -0.64 -9.27 9.18
N LYS A 87 -0.82 -8.62 10.32
CA LYS A 87 0.25 -8.26 11.26
C LYS A 87 0.98 -9.50 11.78
N GLU A 88 0.25 -10.55 12.15
CA GLU A 88 0.85 -11.84 12.59
C GLU A 88 1.72 -12.47 11.47
N LEU A 89 1.24 -12.43 10.22
CA LEU A 89 1.99 -12.92 9.06
C LEU A 89 3.28 -12.11 8.87
N VAL A 90 3.18 -10.78 8.88
CA VAL A 90 4.32 -9.87 8.71
C VAL A 90 5.33 -10.07 9.85
N ALA A 91 4.88 -10.07 11.10
CA ALA A 91 5.70 -10.26 12.29
C ALA A 91 6.49 -11.57 12.23
N ARG A 92 5.84 -12.66 11.82
CA ARG A 92 6.49 -13.98 11.65
C ARG A 92 7.59 -13.95 10.59
N ILE A 93 7.38 -13.24 9.48
CA ILE A 93 8.36 -13.18 8.37
C ILE A 93 9.52 -12.27 8.72
N LEU A 94 9.23 -11.11 9.31
CA LEU A 94 10.25 -10.11 9.64
C LEU A 94 10.97 -10.43 10.95
N GLY A 95 10.38 -11.26 11.83
CA GLY A 95 10.96 -11.60 13.14
C GLY A 95 10.79 -10.49 14.17
N CYS A 96 9.70 -9.73 14.11
CA CYS A 96 9.37 -8.65 15.05
C CYS A 96 8.13 -8.98 15.89
N GLU A 97 7.80 -8.11 16.85
CA GLU A 97 6.53 -8.23 17.59
C GLU A 97 5.34 -7.83 16.69
N VAL A 98 4.17 -8.43 16.95
CA VAL A 98 2.95 -8.18 16.16
C VAL A 98 2.55 -6.69 16.16
N LYS A 99 2.73 -5.99 17.28
CA LYS A 99 2.45 -4.55 17.38
C LYS A 99 3.32 -3.70 16.45
N ASP A 100 4.53 -4.16 16.13
CA ASP A 100 5.52 -3.45 15.32
C ASP A 100 5.49 -3.87 13.84
N ALA A 101 4.62 -4.82 13.47
CA ALA A 101 4.60 -5.44 12.14
C ALA A 101 4.43 -4.43 10.99
N ILE A 102 3.49 -3.49 11.09
CA ILE A 102 3.27 -2.47 10.05
C ILE A 102 4.41 -1.47 10.00
N PRO A 103 4.88 -0.87 11.11
CA PRO A 103 6.07 -0.03 11.11
C PRO A 103 7.32 -0.72 10.53
N GLU A 104 7.60 -1.95 10.91
CA GLU A 104 8.77 -2.71 10.40
C GLU A 104 8.63 -3.05 8.91
N MET A 105 7.43 -3.38 8.45
CA MET A 105 7.17 -3.58 7.02
C MET A 105 7.40 -2.27 6.23
N ASN A 106 6.87 -1.15 6.71
CA ASN A 106 7.07 0.14 6.06
C ASN A 106 8.55 0.53 6.04
N ALA A 107 9.30 0.26 7.12
CA ALA A 107 10.73 0.49 7.19
C ALA A 107 11.51 -0.40 6.20
N LEU A 108 11.16 -1.68 6.08
CA LEU A 108 11.72 -2.59 5.08
C LEU A 108 11.50 -2.05 3.66
N LEU A 109 10.27 -1.70 3.33
CA LEU A 109 9.91 -1.17 2.02
C LEU A 109 10.69 0.10 1.70
N GLN A 110 10.83 1.00 2.68
CA GLN A 110 11.60 2.24 2.52
C GLN A 110 13.10 2.00 2.28
N ARG A 111 13.68 0.95 2.87
CA ARG A 111 15.10 0.60 2.63
C ARG A 111 15.34 0.04 1.24
N ILE A 112 14.44 -0.81 0.74
CA ILE A 112 14.60 -1.42 -0.59
C ILE A 112 14.19 -0.50 -1.74
N LEU A 113 13.22 0.38 -1.51
CA LEU A 113 12.73 1.36 -2.48
C LEU A 113 12.27 2.62 -1.74
N PRO A 114 13.12 3.65 -1.62
CA PRO A 114 12.75 4.90 -0.96
C PRO A 114 11.48 5.50 -1.56
N LEU A 115 10.53 5.82 -0.68
CA LEU A 115 9.25 6.39 -1.06
C LEU A 115 9.42 7.85 -1.51
N ARG A 116 8.93 8.18 -2.68
CA ARG A 116 8.85 9.54 -3.18
C ARG A 116 7.60 10.22 -2.58
N PRO A 117 7.71 11.39 -1.92
CA PRO A 117 6.54 12.08 -1.39
C PRO A 117 5.65 12.63 -2.53
N LEU A 118 4.36 12.79 -2.26
CA LEU A 118 3.39 13.24 -3.28
C LEU A 118 3.75 14.59 -3.90
N ARG A 119 4.30 15.52 -3.11
CA ARG A 119 4.76 16.83 -3.61
C ARG A 119 5.76 16.74 -4.75
N ASP A 120 6.61 15.70 -4.74
CA ASP A 120 7.63 15.51 -5.78
C ASP A 120 7.03 15.00 -7.10
N CYS A 121 5.75 14.60 -7.08
CA CYS A 121 4.98 14.21 -8.27
C CYS A 121 4.18 15.37 -8.88
N GLY A 122 4.18 16.53 -8.23
CA GLY A 122 3.40 17.68 -8.65
C GLY A 122 2.11 17.88 -7.85
N PHE A 123 1.83 17.04 -6.85
CA PHE A 123 0.69 17.17 -5.94
C PHE A 123 0.76 18.51 -5.19
N THR A 124 -0.36 19.22 -5.15
CA THR A 124 -0.47 20.57 -4.60
C THR A 124 -1.42 20.64 -3.41
N GLU A 125 -1.43 21.75 -2.69
CA GLU A 125 -2.38 22.00 -1.59
C GLU A 125 -3.85 21.93 -2.02
N ALA A 126 -4.16 22.28 -3.28
CA ALA A 126 -5.52 22.19 -3.81
C ALA A 126 -6.01 20.73 -3.91
N ASP A 127 -5.10 19.81 -4.18
CA ASP A 127 -5.42 18.40 -4.41
C ASP A 127 -5.89 17.67 -3.15
N PHE A 128 -5.55 18.18 -1.97
CA PHE A 128 -6.06 17.62 -0.71
C PHE A 128 -7.59 17.63 -0.61
N LYS A 129 -8.26 18.51 -1.34
CA LYS A 129 -9.72 18.54 -1.43
C LYS A 129 -10.25 17.91 -2.71
N ILE A 130 -9.52 18.11 -3.81
CA ILE A 130 -9.95 17.65 -5.15
C ILE A 130 -9.90 16.12 -5.22
N PHE A 131 -8.83 15.50 -4.72
CA PHE A 131 -8.62 14.05 -4.85
C PHE A 131 -9.61 13.23 -4.02
N PRO A 132 -9.87 13.53 -2.72
CA PRO A 132 -10.94 12.83 -1.98
C PRO A 132 -12.30 12.93 -2.67
N GLN A 133 -12.69 14.10 -3.15
CA GLN A 133 -13.95 14.27 -3.90
C GLN A 133 -13.99 13.45 -5.20
N SER A 134 -12.87 13.38 -5.90
CA SER A 134 -12.73 12.54 -7.10
C SER A 134 -12.82 11.05 -6.77
N VAL A 135 -12.21 10.62 -5.66
CA VAL A 135 -12.29 9.23 -5.18
C VAL A 135 -13.74 8.88 -4.83
N GLU A 136 -14.40 9.71 -4.03
CA GLU A 136 -15.80 9.51 -3.64
C GLU A 136 -16.73 9.45 -4.85
N THR A 137 -16.49 10.29 -5.86
CA THR A 137 -17.35 10.35 -7.05
C THR A 137 -17.10 9.19 -8.02
N ASN A 138 -15.83 8.82 -8.24
CA ASN A 138 -15.44 7.95 -9.34
C ASN A 138 -14.97 6.56 -8.91
N GLN A 139 -14.65 6.34 -7.64
CA GLN A 139 -14.01 5.10 -7.15
C GLN A 139 -14.84 4.35 -6.10
N GLN A 140 -16.12 4.63 -5.98
CA GLN A 140 -17.04 4.02 -5.01
C GLN A 140 -16.93 2.49 -5.00
N ARG A 141 -16.87 1.88 -6.19
CA ARG A 141 -16.73 0.41 -6.31
C ARG A 141 -15.49 -0.14 -5.60
N LEU A 142 -14.40 0.61 -5.57
CA LEU A 142 -13.15 0.22 -4.90
C LEU A 142 -13.20 0.55 -3.41
N MET A 143 -13.78 1.70 -3.07
CA MET A 143 -13.89 2.15 -1.69
C MET A 143 -14.85 1.26 -0.87
N THR A 144 -15.87 0.65 -1.47
CA THR A 144 -16.76 -0.33 -0.80
C THR A 144 -16.05 -1.62 -0.37
N ASN A 145 -14.87 -1.92 -0.92
CA ASN A 145 -14.03 -3.03 -0.49
C ASN A 145 -13.09 -2.67 0.67
N ALA A 146 -13.27 -1.50 1.29
CA ALA A 146 -12.46 -1.09 2.43
C ALA A 146 -12.67 -2.01 3.65
N TYR A 147 -11.57 -2.36 4.30
CA TYR A 147 -11.62 -3.12 5.57
C TYR A 147 -12.24 -2.31 6.71
N TYR A 148 -11.99 -1.01 6.72
CA TYR A 148 -12.64 0.00 7.54
C TYR A 148 -13.03 1.17 6.64
N PRO A 149 -14.24 1.74 6.77
CA PRO A 149 -14.72 2.77 5.85
C PRO A 149 -13.88 4.04 5.89
N PHE A 150 -13.83 4.73 4.75
CA PHE A 150 -13.23 6.05 4.61
C PHE A 150 -14.33 7.09 4.43
N ASP A 151 -14.00 8.31 4.81
CA ASP A 151 -14.70 9.54 4.50
C ASP A 151 -13.71 10.56 3.93
N LEU A 152 -14.22 11.70 3.47
CA LEU A 152 -13.39 12.75 2.86
C LEU A 152 -12.26 13.23 3.79
N GLU A 153 -12.50 13.28 5.10
CA GLU A 153 -11.52 13.73 6.09
C GLU A 153 -10.37 12.72 6.24
N SER A 154 -10.70 11.45 6.35
CA SER A 154 -9.71 10.37 6.45
C SER A 154 -8.90 10.21 5.15
N GLU A 155 -9.54 10.35 3.98
CA GLU A 155 -8.83 10.34 2.70
C GLU A 155 -7.88 11.54 2.58
N GLU A 156 -8.31 12.75 2.94
CA GLU A 156 -7.44 13.93 3.00
C GLU A 156 -6.27 13.70 3.95
N ALA A 157 -6.51 13.14 5.13
CA ALA A 157 -5.46 12.83 6.11
C ALA A 157 -4.42 11.85 5.57
N ILE A 158 -4.83 10.83 4.79
CA ILE A 158 -3.92 9.90 4.11
C ILE A 158 -3.04 10.65 3.10
N TYR A 159 -3.62 11.48 2.21
CA TYR A 159 -2.84 12.25 1.25
C TYR A 159 -1.86 13.21 1.95
N ARG A 160 -2.27 13.88 3.03
CA ARG A 160 -1.39 14.74 3.83
C ARG A 160 -0.22 13.99 4.45
N LYS A 161 -0.46 12.77 4.92
CA LYS A 161 0.59 11.91 5.50
C LYS A 161 1.64 11.50 4.45
N CYS A 162 1.24 11.41 3.17
CA CYS A 162 2.11 11.03 2.06
C CYS A 162 2.75 12.22 1.33
N TYR A 163 2.41 13.47 1.69
CA TYR A 163 2.90 14.71 1.08
C TYR A 163 4.29 15.07 1.56
#